data_3343a447855c7a430e20f368f0c4e012
#
_entry.id   3343a447855c7a430e20f368f0c4e012
#
_cell.length_a   1.000
_cell.length_b   1.000
_cell.length_c   1.000
_cell.angle_alpha   90.00
_cell.angle_beta   90.00
_cell.angle_gamma   90.00
#
_symmetry.space_group_name_H-M   'P 1'
#
loop_
_entity.id
_entity.type
_entity.pdbx_description
1 polymer ?
#
loop_
_entity_poly.entity_id
_entity_poly.type
_entity_poly.pdbx_seq_one_letter_code
_entity_poly.pdbx_strand_id
1 'polypeptide(L)' 'MLDHTTRERIQTEVDANDVLLFMKGTPVFPQCGFSAAVIQVLSHLQVKFSSINVLEDPDIRDGIKQYSDWPTIPQLY' A
#
# COMPACT_ATOMS: atom_id res chain seq x y z
N MET A 1 14.31 12.13 2.07
CA MET A 1 14.04 12.47 0.67
C MET A 1 13.71 11.20 -0.11
N LEU A 2 12.70 11.25 -0.98
CA LEU A 2 12.32 10.09 -1.79
C LEU A 2 13.37 9.82 -2.88
N ASP A 3 13.91 8.61 -2.86
CA ASP A 3 14.84 8.13 -3.85
C ASP A 3 14.12 7.94 -5.21
N HIS A 4 14.78 8.33 -6.30
CA HIS A 4 14.24 8.23 -7.65
C HIS A 4 13.84 6.79 -8.01
N THR A 5 14.68 5.81 -7.68
CA THR A 5 14.41 4.39 -7.96
C THR A 5 13.17 3.91 -7.21
N THR A 6 13.05 4.26 -5.94
CA THR A 6 11.89 3.89 -5.12
C THR A 6 10.63 4.58 -5.64
N ARG A 7 10.73 5.85 -6.02
CA ARG A 7 9.60 6.57 -6.61
C ARG A 7 9.11 5.91 -7.89
N GLU A 8 10.02 5.49 -8.77
CA GLU A 8 9.65 4.81 -10.01
C GLU A 8 9.00 3.46 -9.74
N ARG A 9 9.50 2.70 -8.76
CA ARG A 9 8.88 1.44 -8.34
C ARG A 9 7.45 1.64 -7.88
N ILE A 10 7.20 2.63 -7.05
CA ILE A 10 5.85 2.97 -6.55
C ILE A 10 4.96 3.37 -7.73
N GLN A 11 5.45 4.27 -8.58
CA GLN A 11 4.66 4.74 -9.72
C GLN A 11 4.31 3.60 -10.68
N THR A 12 5.25 2.71 -10.95
CA THR A 12 5.02 1.54 -11.81
C THR A 12 3.92 0.65 -11.24
N GLU A 13 3.94 0.39 -9.94
CA GLU A 13 2.92 -0.42 -9.28
C GLU A 13 1.55 0.25 -9.30
N VAL A 14 1.50 1.54 -9.04
CA VAL A 14 0.25 2.32 -9.08
C VAL A 14 -0.33 2.28 -10.50
N ASP A 15 0.51 2.46 -11.52
CA ASP A 15 0.05 2.48 -12.92
C ASP A 15 -0.38 1.09 -13.41
N ALA A 16 0.18 0.02 -12.86
CA ALA A 16 -0.08 -1.34 -13.29
C ALA A 16 -1.37 -1.94 -12.70
N ASN A 17 -1.95 -1.31 -11.71
CA ASN A 17 -3.10 -1.87 -10.97
C ASN A 17 -4.24 -0.87 -10.93
N ASP A 18 -5.47 -1.34 -11.16
CA ASP A 18 -6.66 -0.51 -11.06
C ASP A 18 -6.89 -0.04 -9.63
N VAL A 19 -6.68 -0.93 -8.67
CA VAL A 19 -6.78 -0.63 -7.24
C VAL A 19 -5.59 -1.27 -6.54
N LEU A 20 -4.80 -0.46 -5.85
CA LEU A 20 -3.58 -0.90 -5.17
C LEU A 20 -3.59 -0.41 -3.72
N LEU A 21 -3.38 -1.34 -2.80
CA LEU A 21 -3.32 -1.04 -1.37
C LEU A 21 -1.91 -1.27 -0.83
N PHE A 22 -1.31 -0.22 -0.28
CA PHE A 22 -0.09 -0.34 0.52
C PHE A 22 -0.52 -0.57 1.96
N MET A 23 -0.15 -1.72 2.52
CA MET A 23 -0.63 -2.14 3.83
C MET A 23 0.45 -2.80 4.66
N LYS A 24 0.21 -2.93 5.95
CA LYS A 24 1.05 -3.71 6.86
C LYS A 24 0.50 -5.12 6.95
N GLY A 25 1.28 -6.09 6.46
CA GLY A 25 0.87 -7.48 6.33
C GLY A 25 0.26 -7.77 4.97
N THR A 26 -0.55 -8.81 4.93
CA THR A 26 -1.22 -9.28 3.71
C THR A 26 -2.74 -9.26 3.91
N PRO A 27 -3.54 -9.33 2.83
CA PRO A 27 -5.00 -9.38 2.96
C PRO A 27 -5.49 -10.53 3.83
N VAL A 28 -4.77 -11.67 3.84
CA VAL A 28 -5.13 -12.83 4.66
C VAL A 28 -4.65 -12.65 6.10
N PHE A 29 -3.49 -12.01 6.30
CA PHE A 29 -2.91 -11.76 7.63
C PHE A 29 -2.51 -10.30 7.78
N PRO A 30 -3.49 -9.38 7.94
CA PRO A 30 -3.16 -7.99 8.21
C PRO A 30 -2.44 -7.86 9.56
N GLN A 31 -1.39 -7.01 9.60
CA GLN A 31 -0.57 -6.82 10.79
C GLN A 31 -0.87 -5.48 11.50
N CYS A 32 -1.95 -4.83 11.14
CA CYS A 32 -2.35 -3.55 11.69
C CYS A 32 -3.87 -3.43 11.62
N GLY A 33 -4.49 -2.94 12.69
CA GLY A 33 -5.94 -2.78 12.74
C GLY A 33 -6.50 -1.89 11.65
N PHE A 34 -5.77 -0.83 11.27
CA PHE A 34 -6.20 0.05 10.19
C PHE A 34 -6.12 -0.64 8.83
N SER A 35 -5.07 -1.43 8.59
CA SER A 35 -4.97 -2.24 7.37
C SER A 35 -6.09 -3.28 7.30
N ALA A 36 -6.40 -3.93 8.42
CA ALA A 36 -7.50 -4.88 8.50
C ALA A 36 -8.84 -4.23 8.18
N ALA A 37 -9.06 -3.01 8.66
CA ALA A 37 -10.30 -2.27 8.39
C ALA A 37 -10.47 -1.98 6.90
N VAL A 38 -9.41 -1.57 6.20
CA VAL A 38 -9.46 -1.31 4.75
C VAL A 38 -9.78 -2.61 3.99
N ILE A 39 -9.13 -3.73 4.36
CA ILE A 39 -9.41 -5.04 3.76
C ILE A 39 -10.90 -5.40 3.92
N GLN A 40 -11.47 -5.20 5.09
CA GLN A 40 -12.88 -5.48 5.33
C GLN A 40 -13.79 -4.64 4.44
N VAL A 41 -13.50 -3.35 4.30
CA VAL A 41 -14.28 -2.46 3.43
C VAL A 41 -14.20 -2.91 1.98
N LEU A 42 -13.01 -3.16 1.46
CA LEU A 42 -12.84 -3.59 0.07
C LEU A 42 -13.50 -4.94 -0.20
N SER A 43 -13.42 -5.87 0.75
CA SER A 43 -14.08 -7.17 0.64
C SER A 43 -15.60 -7.03 0.64
N HIS A 44 -16.14 -6.17 1.52
CA HIS A 44 -17.58 -5.91 1.58
C HIS A 44 -18.10 -5.29 0.27
N LEU A 45 -17.32 -4.41 -0.34
CA LEU A 45 -17.66 -3.78 -1.62
C LEU A 45 -17.39 -4.70 -2.81
N GLN A 46 -16.79 -5.87 -2.59
CA GLN A 46 -16.41 -6.83 -3.65
C GLN A 46 -15.46 -6.22 -4.68
N VAL A 47 -14.58 -5.33 -4.24
CA VAL A 47 -13.56 -4.71 -5.08
C VAL A 47 -12.39 -5.65 -5.22
N LYS A 48 -11.97 -5.90 -6.46
CA LYS A 48 -10.69 -6.60 -6.72
C LYS A 48 -9.56 -5.61 -6.57
N PHE A 49 -8.53 -6.00 -5.84
CA PHE A 49 -7.39 -5.13 -5.59
C PHE A 49 -6.10 -5.94 -5.48
N SER A 50 -4.99 -5.26 -5.74
CA SER A 50 -3.65 -5.77 -5.45
C SER A 50 -3.14 -5.12 -4.17
N SER A 51 -2.19 -5.75 -3.50
CA SER A 51 -1.62 -5.21 -2.28
C SER A 51 -0.10 -5.33 -2.26
N ILE A 52 0.54 -4.42 -1.54
CA ILE A 52 1.97 -4.48 -1.24
C ILE A 52 2.13 -4.46 0.27
N ASN A 53 2.83 -5.47 0.79
CA ASN A 53 3.15 -5.55 2.20
C ASN A 53 4.40 -4.72 2.48
N VAL A 54 4.21 -3.53 3.05
CA VAL A 54 5.32 -2.61 3.32
C VAL A 54 6.24 -3.11 4.43
N LEU A 55 5.83 -4.11 5.22
CA LEU A 55 6.69 -4.70 6.24
C LEU A 55 7.83 -5.54 5.64
N GLU A 56 7.67 -6.00 4.41
CA GLU A 56 8.68 -6.78 3.69
C GLU A 56 9.62 -5.89 2.87
N ASP A 57 9.31 -4.60 2.73
CA ASP A 57 10.09 -3.68 1.89
C ASP A 57 10.22 -2.32 2.58
N PRO A 58 11.28 -2.13 3.39
CA PRO A 58 11.49 -0.87 4.11
C PRO A 58 11.59 0.36 3.19
N ASP A 59 12.13 0.21 1.98
CA ASP A 59 12.25 1.32 1.04
C ASP A 59 10.88 1.78 0.56
N ILE A 60 9.99 0.83 0.26
CA ILE A 60 8.61 1.15 -0.12
C ILE A 60 7.86 1.73 1.08
N ARG A 61 8.07 1.18 2.28
CA ARG A 61 7.41 1.68 3.49
C ARG A 61 7.70 3.15 3.73
N ASP A 62 8.95 3.55 3.63
CA ASP A 62 9.35 4.95 3.81
C ASP A 62 9.00 5.78 2.58
N GLY A 63 9.21 5.21 1.39
CA GLY A 63 8.99 5.89 0.12
C GLY A 63 7.54 6.27 -0.12
N ILE A 64 6.58 5.39 0.23
CA ILE A 64 5.16 5.69 -0.01
C ILE A 64 4.67 6.89 0.81
N LYS A 65 5.22 7.09 1.99
CA LYS A 65 4.89 8.25 2.83
C LYS A 65 5.35 9.54 2.17
N GLN A 66 6.52 9.53 1.56
CA GLN A 66 7.06 10.69 0.84
C GLN A 66 6.38 10.90 -0.50
N TYR A 67 6.08 9.80 -1.21
CA TYR A 67 5.38 9.83 -2.49
C TYR A 67 4.02 10.50 -2.37
N SER A 68 3.27 10.18 -1.33
CA SER A 68 1.92 10.69 -1.08
C SER A 68 1.89 11.97 -0.25
N ASP A 69 3.01 12.33 0.36
CA ASP A 69 3.07 13.36 1.41
C ASP A 69 2.09 13.05 2.54
N TRP A 70 1.95 11.76 2.89
CA TRP A 70 1.05 11.28 3.94
C TRP A 70 1.78 10.32 4.86
N PRO A 71 1.76 10.54 6.19
CA PRO A 71 2.68 9.87 7.11
C PRO A 71 2.28 8.45 7.52
N THR A 72 1.07 8.01 7.19
CA THR A 72 0.56 6.75 7.73
C THR A 72 0.21 5.74 6.65
N ILE A 73 0.22 4.48 7.03
CA ILE A 73 -0.20 3.32 6.23
C ILE A 73 -1.38 2.69 6.98
N PRO A 74 -2.45 2.24 6.33
CA PRO A 74 -2.55 1.90 4.89
C PRO A 74 -2.80 3.11 3.98
N GLN A 75 -2.44 2.95 2.70
CA GLN A 75 -2.74 3.91 1.64
C GLN A 75 -3.34 3.18 0.44
N LEU A 76 -4.44 3.69 -0.06
CA LEU A 76 -5.17 3.10 -1.19
C LEU A 76 -5.05 4.00 -2.43
N TYR A 77 -4.74 3.37 -3.55
CA TYR A 77 -4.61 4.06 -4.84
C TYR A 77 -5.53 3.46 -5.89
#